data_1bfc5aadb7d81809bd455de8cd4e0d0d
#
_entry.id   1bfc5aadb7d81809bd455de8cd4e0d0d
#
_cell.length_a   1.000
_cell.length_b   1.000
_cell.length_c   1.000
_cell.angle_alpha   90.00
_cell.angle_beta   90.00
_cell.angle_gamma   90.00
#
_symmetry.space_group_name_H-M   'P 1'
#
loop_
_entity.id
_entity.type
_entity.pdbx_description
1 polymer ?
#
loop_
_entity_poly.entity_id
_entity_poly.type
_entity_poly.pdbx_seq_one_letter_code
_entity_poly.pdbx_strand_id
1 'polypeptide(L)'
;MRVAIVGPTGVLGRNLVPLLLQEGHSVRALAHSPEKAKVLFGEAVEIVACDLLAEDLEEYLPGMLAGCQAVMHIATAIPDDFSAPGAWETNNQLRTEGTRRLLDASLQTGVRRYVQESICMAYPDSGDEWISENVPLDTSPDRAVICDAVIRMEEMLHAISLDKLEWCILRCGMFVGPGTFQERTSANILNGAQKVPCDGSNFISPVHVKDVARAFAAALVRPVAGATLNVNAEPLRQGEYYDLLAKLVGGPPPERDLEEPCPASFRCSNHAAKALLAWEPVYGLYSGVS
;
A
#
# COMPACT_ATOMS: atom_id res chain seq x y z
N MET A 1 6.90 -17.00 12.88
CA MET A 1 5.64 -17.44 12.25
C MET A 1 5.91 -17.73 10.77
N ARG A 2 5.07 -18.58 10.16
CA ARG A 2 5.05 -18.74 8.70
C ARG A 2 4.00 -17.79 8.13
N VAL A 3 4.44 -16.89 7.25
CA VAL A 3 3.62 -15.80 6.70
C VAL A 3 3.47 -16.00 5.21
N ALA A 4 2.24 -16.05 4.70
CA ALA A 4 1.96 -15.99 3.26
C ALA A 4 1.90 -14.52 2.85
N ILE A 5 2.66 -14.15 1.81
CA ILE A 5 2.67 -12.79 1.25
C ILE A 5 2.18 -12.84 -0.18
N VAL A 6 1.12 -12.11 -0.45
CA VAL A 6 0.54 -11.96 -1.79
C VAL A 6 0.98 -10.62 -2.37
N GLY A 7 1.64 -10.64 -3.53
CA GLY A 7 2.30 -9.46 -4.09
C GLY A 7 3.76 -9.27 -3.65
N PRO A 8 4.54 -10.35 -3.40
CA PRO A 8 5.88 -10.27 -2.80
C PRO A 8 6.90 -9.55 -3.71
N THR A 9 6.67 -9.51 -5.01
CA THR A 9 7.60 -8.92 -6.00
C THR A 9 7.35 -7.44 -6.28
N GLY A 10 6.29 -6.86 -5.69
CA GLY A 10 5.98 -5.44 -5.74
C GLY A 10 6.98 -4.60 -4.92
N VAL A 11 6.86 -3.28 -5.01
CA VAL A 11 7.77 -2.35 -4.31
C VAL A 11 7.74 -2.55 -2.78
N LEU A 12 6.57 -2.75 -2.19
CA LEU A 12 6.44 -3.06 -0.77
C LEU A 12 6.99 -4.45 -0.45
N GLY A 13 6.63 -5.47 -1.22
CA GLY A 13 7.07 -6.85 -0.99
C GLY A 13 8.58 -7.02 -1.00
N ARG A 14 9.28 -6.34 -1.92
CA ARG A 14 10.76 -6.36 -1.99
C ARG A 14 11.45 -5.79 -0.74
N ASN A 15 10.78 -4.93 0.01
CA ASN A 15 11.26 -4.39 1.28
C ASN A 15 10.78 -5.20 2.50
N LEU A 16 9.55 -5.74 2.43
CA LEU A 16 8.93 -6.46 3.53
C LEU A 16 9.48 -7.88 3.69
N VAL A 17 9.64 -8.63 2.59
CA VAL A 17 10.10 -10.03 2.65
C VAL A 17 11.47 -10.15 3.33
N PRO A 18 12.52 -9.39 2.95
CA PRO A 18 13.80 -9.46 3.65
C PRO A 18 13.72 -9.06 5.12
N LEU A 19 12.88 -8.09 5.47
CA LEU A 19 12.68 -7.66 6.85
C LEU A 19 12.08 -8.79 7.70
N LEU A 20 11.04 -9.46 7.22
CA LEU A 20 10.43 -10.57 7.93
C LEU A 20 11.39 -11.75 8.13
N LEU A 21 12.23 -12.05 7.14
CA LEU A 21 13.26 -13.06 7.26
C LEU A 21 14.30 -12.68 8.34
N GLN A 22 14.73 -11.43 8.40
CA GLN A 22 15.63 -10.89 9.42
C GLN A 22 15.03 -10.98 10.83
N GLU A 23 13.70 -10.81 10.95
CA GLU A 23 12.97 -10.94 12.22
C GLU A 23 12.65 -12.41 12.60
N GLY A 24 13.17 -13.38 11.83
CA GLY A 24 13.04 -14.80 12.13
C GLY A 24 11.70 -15.42 11.71
N HIS A 25 10.97 -14.78 10.81
CA HIS A 25 9.78 -15.37 10.20
C HIS A 25 10.15 -16.22 8.98
N SER A 26 9.38 -17.23 8.67
CA SER A 26 9.44 -17.92 7.39
C SER A 26 8.38 -17.36 6.44
N VAL A 27 8.76 -17.14 5.19
CA VAL A 27 7.88 -16.52 4.20
C VAL A 27 7.52 -17.52 3.11
N ARG A 28 6.22 -17.61 2.82
CA ARG A 28 5.69 -18.20 1.60
C ARG A 28 5.26 -17.07 0.67
N ALA A 29 5.96 -16.92 -0.44
CA ALA A 29 5.73 -15.88 -1.44
C ALA A 29 4.73 -16.39 -2.48
N LEU A 30 3.47 -15.92 -2.42
CA LEU A 30 2.48 -16.18 -3.46
C LEU A 30 2.66 -15.16 -4.58
N ALA A 31 3.28 -15.59 -5.66
CA ALA A 31 3.76 -14.70 -6.72
C ALA A 31 3.10 -14.99 -8.06
N HIS A 32 2.57 -13.95 -8.72
CA HIS A 32 2.10 -14.04 -10.11
C HIS A 32 3.26 -14.37 -11.08
N SER A 33 4.50 -13.93 -10.77
CA SER A 33 5.72 -14.31 -11.50
C SER A 33 6.70 -14.99 -10.54
N PRO A 34 6.71 -16.34 -10.48
CA PRO A 34 7.64 -17.09 -9.64
C PRO A 34 9.10 -16.87 -10.00
N GLU A 35 9.41 -16.67 -11.29
CA GLU A 35 10.76 -16.43 -11.79
C GLU A 35 11.32 -15.11 -11.21
N LYS A 36 10.49 -14.05 -11.21
CA LYS A 36 10.86 -12.76 -10.60
C LYS A 36 11.06 -12.88 -9.10
N ALA A 37 10.21 -13.66 -8.42
CA ALA A 37 10.37 -13.93 -7.00
C ALA A 37 11.66 -14.69 -6.70
N LYS A 38 12.01 -15.67 -7.54
CA LYS A 38 13.25 -16.44 -7.41
C LYS A 38 14.50 -15.58 -7.60
N VAL A 39 14.48 -14.67 -8.56
CA VAL A 39 15.58 -13.70 -8.76
C VAL A 39 15.76 -12.79 -7.54
N LEU A 40 14.65 -12.36 -6.91
CA LEU A 40 14.68 -11.43 -5.79
C LEU A 40 15.09 -12.10 -4.45
N PHE A 41 14.62 -13.31 -4.20
CA PHE A 41 14.68 -13.92 -2.86
C PHE A 41 15.46 -15.25 -2.82
N GLY A 42 15.80 -15.83 -3.98
CA GLY A 42 16.50 -17.11 -4.06
C GLY A 42 15.74 -18.22 -3.34
N GLU A 43 16.48 -19.04 -2.60
CA GLU A 43 15.94 -20.15 -1.79
C GLU A 43 15.56 -19.70 -0.35
N ALA A 44 15.63 -18.42 -0.04
CA ALA A 44 15.32 -17.90 1.31
C ALA A 44 13.82 -17.93 1.62
N VAL A 45 12.97 -18.06 0.59
CA VAL A 45 11.51 -18.12 0.73
C VAL A 45 10.95 -19.32 -0.04
N GLU A 46 9.83 -19.83 0.42
CA GLU A 46 9.03 -20.78 -0.35
C GLU A 46 8.21 -20.01 -1.39
N ILE A 47 8.47 -20.27 -2.67
CA ILE A 47 7.80 -19.59 -3.78
C ILE A 47 6.68 -20.48 -4.30
N VAL A 48 5.47 -19.93 -4.35
CA VAL A 48 4.27 -20.57 -4.90
C VAL A 48 3.71 -19.69 -6.02
N ALA A 49 3.52 -20.28 -7.20
CA ALA A 49 2.83 -19.59 -8.29
C ALA A 49 1.38 -19.33 -7.89
N CYS A 50 0.94 -18.08 -7.96
CA CYS A 50 -0.40 -17.68 -7.58
C CYS A 50 -0.84 -16.46 -8.39
N ASP A 51 -1.85 -16.64 -9.22
CA ASP A 51 -2.60 -15.55 -9.83
C ASP A 51 -3.94 -15.44 -9.09
N LEU A 52 -4.13 -14.32 -8.35
CA LEU A 52 -5.35 -14.11 -7.57
C LEU A 52 -6.62 -14.00 -8.42
N LEU A 53 -6.48 -13.78 -9.73
CA LEU A 53 -7.61 -13.61 -10.65
C LEU A 53 -7.84 -14.84 -11.53
N ALA A 54 -7.06 -15.92 -11.39
CA ALA A 54 -7.28 -17.16 -12.11
C ALA A 54 -8.65 -17.80 -11.77
N GLU A 55 -9.35 -18.34 -12.76
CA GLU A 55 -10.73 -18.85 -12.60
C GLU A 55 -10.83 -20.01 -11.59
N ASP A 56 -9.83 -20.90 -11.56
CA ASP A 56 -9.80 -22.10 -10.74
C ASP A 56 -9.06 -21.95 -9.41
N LEU A 57 -8.61 -20.73 -9.08
CA LEU A 57 -7.76 -20.50 -7.90
C LEU A 57 -8.40 -20.97 -6.59
N GLU A 58 -9.70 -20.83 -6.43
CA GLU A 58 -10.42 -21.19 -5.20
C GLU A 58 -10.24 -22.65 -4.79
N GLU A 59 -10.00 -23.54 -5.74
CA GLU A 59 -9.74 -24.97 -5.48
C GLU A 59 -8.36 -25.18 -4.83
N TYR A 60 -7.37 -24.36 -5.18
CA TYR A 60 -5.96 -24.54 -4.78
C TYR A 60 -5.51 -23.59 -3.67
N LEU A 61 -6.14 -22.43 -3.54
CA LEU A 61 -5.70 -21.38 -2.60
C LEU A 61 -5.66 -21.86 -1.14
N PRO A 62 -6.61 -22.67 -0.63
CA PRO A 62 -6.48 -23.24 0.71
C PRO A 62 -5.22 -24.08 0.88
N GLY A 63 -4.85 -24.89 -0.12
CA GLY A 63 -3.59 -25.65 -0.12
C GLY A 63 -2.36 -24.73 -0.10
N MET A 64 -2.42 -23.61 -0.83
CA MET A 64 -1.34 -22.62 -0.84
C MET A 64 -1.18 -21.90 0.51
N LEU A 65 -2.24 -21.77 1.31
CA LEU A 65 -2.19 -21.16 2.65
C LEU A 65 -1.95 -22.18 3.77
N ALA A 66 -2.00 -23.48 3.50
CA ALA A 66 -1.87 -24.52 4.52
C ALA A 66 -0.57 -24.36 5.35
N GLY A 67 -0.70 -24.36 6.67
CA GLY A 67 0.38 -24.21 7.61
C GLY A 67 0.91 -22.78 7.78
N CYS A 68 0.33 -21.77 7.11
CA CYS A 68 0.62 -20.37 7.37
C CYS A 68 -0.20 -19.89 8.59
N GLN A 69 0.42 -19.12 9.47
CA GLN A 69 -0.25 -18.49 10.61
C GLN A 69 -0.78 -17.10 10.29
N ALA A 70 -0.22 -16.47 9.26
CA ALA A 70 -0.64 -15.15 8.83
C ALA A 70 -0.64 -15.02 7.30
N VAL A 71 -1.50 -14.12 6.81
CA VAL A 71 -1.54 -13.67 5.41
C VAL A 71 -1.33 -12.16 5.38
N MET A 72 -0.52 -11.69 4.45
CA MET A 72 -0.37 -10.28 4.11
C MET A 72 -0.76 -10.07 2.65
N HIS A 73 -1.85 -9.34 2.42
CA HIS A 73 -2.29 -8.97 1.09
C HIS A 73 -1.78 -7.58 0.74
N ILE A 74 -0.74 -7.54 -0.07
CA ILE A 74 -0.09 -6.32 -0.55
C ILE A 74 -0.01 -6.29 -2.09
N ALA A 75 -0.80 -7.13 -2.76
CA ALA A 75 -0.87 -7.17 -4.21
C ALA A 75 -1.70 -6.01 -4.74
N THR A 76 -1.10 -5.22 -5.61
CA THR A 76 -1.73 -4.11 -6.34
C THR A 76 -1.31 -4.15 -7.80
N ALA A 77 -2.11 -3.56 -8.67
CA ALA A 77 -1.82 -3.32 -10.08
C ALA A 77 -2.10 -1.84 -10.39
N ILE A 78 -1.31 -0.96 -9.77
CA ILE A 78 -1.43 0.49 -9.98
C ILE A 78 -1.04 0.81 -11.41
N PRO A 79 -1.91 1.45 -12.22
CA PRO A 79 -1.59 1.77 -13.60
C PRO A 79 -0.52 2.85 -13.71
N ASP A 80 0.22 2.84 -14.83
CA ASP A 80 1.17 3.92 -15.14
C ASP A 80 0.45 5.18 -15.61
N ASP A 81 -0.64 5.03 -16.34
CA ASP A 81 -1.55 6.10 -16.76
C ASP A 81 -2.89 5.95 -16.03
N PHE A 82 -3.13 6.81 -15.06
CA PHE A 82 -4.34 6.80 -14.23
C PHE A 82 -5.61 7.19 -15.00
N SER A 83 -5.47 7.87 -16.12
CA SER A 83 -6.57 8.41 -16.94
C SER A 83 -7.01 7.46 -18.05
N ALA A 84 -6.24 6.42 -18.37
CA ALA A 84 -6.57 5.50 -19.44
C ALA A 84 -7.86 4.72 -19.13
N PRO A 85 -8.77 4.55 -20.10
CA PRO A 85 -9.99 3.78 -19.90
C PRO A 85 -9.69 2.35 -19.40
N GLY A 86 -10.35 1.93 -18.34
CA GLY A 86 -10.16 0.59 -17.75
C GLY A 86 -8.83 0.38 -17.00
N ALA A 87 -7.99 1.41 -16.86
CA ALA A 87 -6.67 1.31 -16.24
C ALA A 87 -6.70 0.70 -14.83
N TRP A 88 -7.74 0.97 -14.07
CA TRP A 88 -7.91 0.50 -12.69
C TRP A 88 -8.57 -0.87 -12.56
N GLU A 89 -9.03 -1.47 -13.65
CA GLU A 89 -9.84 -2.71 -13.60
C GLU A 89 -9.13 -3.85 -12.87
N THR A 90 -7.90 -4.18 -13.27
CA THR A 90 -7.11 -5.24 -12.62
C THR A 90 -6.84 -4.94 -11.15
N ASN A 91 -6.50 -3.67 -10.82
CA ASN A 91 -6.28 -3.27 -9.44
C ASN A 91 -7.54 -3.42 -8.59
N ASN A 92 -8.69 -3.05 -9.14
CA ASN A 92 -9.97 -3.13 -8.46
C ASN A 92 -10.43 -4.59 -8.28
N GLN A 93 -10.18 -5.46 -9.26
CA GLN A 93 -10.40 -6.91 -9.14
C GLN A 93 -9.52 -7.53 -8.05
N LEU A 94 -8.23 -7.16 -7.97
CA LEU A 94 -7.34 -7.62 -6.89
C LEU A 94 -7.85 -7.19 -5.51
N ARG A 95 -8.33 -5.94 -5.38
CA ARG A 95 -8.89 -5.43 -4.12
C ARG A 95 -10.20 -6.10 -3.74
N THR A 96 -11.08 -6.41 -4.68
CA THR A 96 -12.38 -7.00 -4.41
C THR A 96 -12.32 -8.53 -4.44
N GLU A 97 -12.19 -9.11 -5.61
CA GLU A 97 -12.21 -10.56 -5.81
C GLU A 97 -11.01 -11.25 -5.17
N GLY A 98 -9.81 -10.69 -5.35
CA GLY A 98 -8.59 -11.21 -4.73
C GLY A 98 -8.69 -11.25 -3.20
N THR A 99 -9.19 -10.17 -2.58
CA THR A 99 -9.39 -10.12 -1.12
C THR A 99 -10.44 -11.13 -0.67
N ARG A 100 -11.59 -11.23 -1.35
CA ARG A 100 -12.63 -12.21 -1.02
C ARG A 100 -12.07 -13.62 -0.98
N ARG A 101 -11.37 -14.04 -2.05
CA ARG A 101 -10.76 -15.38 -2.16
C ARG A 101 -9.75 -15.65 -1.06
N LEU A 102 -8.89 -14.68 -0.74
CA LEU A 102 -7.89 -14.82 0.32
C LEU A 102 -8.54 -14.91 1.71
N LEU A 103 -9.59 -14.16 1.97
CA LEU A 103 -10.33 -14.23 3.23
C LEU A 103 -11.02 -15.59 3.39
N ASP A 104 -11.72 -16.06 2.36
CA ASP A 104 -12.39 -17.37 2.37
C ASP A 104 -11.38 -18.51 2.60
N ALA A 105 -10.25 -18.51 1.88
CA ALA A 105 -9.21 -19.51 2.08
C ALA A 105 -8.53 -19.40 3.45
N SER A 106 -8.34 -18.19 3.98
CA SER A 106 -7.78 -17.97 5.31
C SER A 106 -8.66 -18.55 6.40
N LEU A 107 -9.98 -18.34 6.32
CA LEU A 107 -10.95 -18.89 7.25
C LEU A 107 -11.01 -20.43 7.18
N GLN A 108 -10.88 -21.02 5.99
CA GLN A 108 -10.89 -22.48 5.80
C GLN A 108 -9.63 -23.16 6.36
N THR A 109 -8.48 -22.49 6.33
CA THR A 109 -7.18 -23.08 6.68
C THR A 109 -6.72 -22.76 8.10
N GLY A 110 -7.51 -21.99 8.85
CA GLY A 110 -7.17 -21.60 10.21
C GLY A 110 -6.01 -20.60 10.30
N VAL A 111 -5.79 -19.81 9.25
CA VAL A 111 -4.96 -18.61 9.33
C VAL A 111 -5.49 -17.72 10.44
N ARG A 112 -4.61 -17.34 11.35
CA ARG A 112 -5.02 -16.57 12.53
C ARG A 112 -5.00 -15.07 12.28
N ARG A 113 -4.04 -14.56 11.51
CA ARG A 113 -3.84 -13.12 11.30
C ARG A 113 -3.86 -12.74 9.83
N TYR A 114 -4.50 -11.62 9.52
CA TYR A 114 -4.60 -11.09 8.17
C TYR A 114 -4.29 -9.59 8.16
N VAL A 115 -3.31 -9.17 7.37
CA VAL A 115 -2.93 -7.76 7.22
C VAL A 115 -3.20 -7.32 5.79
N GLN A 116 -4.10 -6.35 5.65
CA GLN A 116 -4.52 -5.81 4.36
C GLN A 116 -3.86 -4.46 4.09
N GLU A 117 -3.24 -4.33 2.93
CA GLU A 117 -2.85 -3.02 2.39
C GLU A 117 -4.08 -2.29 1.86
N SER A 118 -4.24 -1.05 2.29
CA SER A 118 -5.22 -0.09 1.82
C SER A 118 -4.56 1.27 1.56
N ILE A 119 -5.31 2.31 1.19
CA ILE A 119 -4.75 3.59 0.76
C ILE A 119 -5.42 4.79 1.42
N CYS A 120 -4.62 5.79 1.80
CA CYS A 120 -5.11 7.09 2.26
C CYS A 120 -5.79 7.91 1.15
N MET A 121 -5.46 7.65 -0.12
CA MET A 121 -6.09 8.34 -1.25
C MET A 121 -7.59 8.05 -1.41
N ALA A 122 -8.14 7.09 -0.67
CA ALA A 122 -9.57 6.80 -0.67
C ALA A 122 -10.38 7.71 0.28
N TYR A 123 -9.74 8.59 1.03
CA TYR A 123 -10.45 9.61 1.81
C TYR A 123 -11.01 10.72 0.91
N PRO A 124 -12.05 11.45 1.37
CA PRO A 124 -12.49 12.67 0.71
C PRO A 124 -11.45 13.78 0.79
N ASP A 125 -11.57 14.77 -0.10
CA ASP A 125 -10.82 16.01 0.01
C ASP A 125 -11.17 16.70 1.34
N SER A 126 -10.19 16.96 2.15
CA SER A 126 -10.36 17.57 3.47
C SER A 126 -9.68 18.95 3.60
N GLY A 127 -9.20 19.52 2.50
CA GLY A 127 -8.50 20.80 2.52
C GLY A 127 -7.34 20.78 3.52
N ASP A 128 -7.39 21.65 4.53
CA ASP A 128 -6.36 21.75 5.57
C ASP A 128 -6.68 20.91 6.84
N GLU A 129 -7.85 20.30 6.90
CA GLU A 129 -8.26 19.52 8.06
C GLU A 129 -7.51 18.20 8.17
N TRP A 130 -7.29 17.77 9.41
CA TRP A 130 -6.67 16.47 9.67
C TRP A 130 -7.64 15.32 9.42
N ILE A 131 -7.16 14.30 8.73
CA ILE A 131 -7.89 13.05 8.45
C ILE A 131 -7.43 11.98 9.43
N SER A 132 -8.31 11.58 10.34
CA SER A 132 -8.12 10.37 11.16
C SER A 132 -8.82 9.17 10.52
N GLU A 133 -8.56 7.98 11.04
CA GLU A 133 -9.17 6.72 10.57
C GLU A 133 -10.70 6.68 10.73
N ASN A 134 -11.26 7.56 11.57
CA ASN A 134 -12.70 7.69 11.77
C ASN A 134 -13.42 8.45 10.65
N VAL A 135 -12.68 9.15 9.79
CA VAL A 135 -13.26 9.82 8.61
C VAL A 135 -13.70 8.73 7.62
N PRO A 136 -14.97 8.71 7.19
CA PRO A 136 -15.44 7.77 6.17
C PRO A 136 -14.66 7.92 4.86
N LEU A 137 -14.52 6.82 4.12
CA LEU A 137 -13.98 6.86 2.78
C LEU A 137 -14.93 7.58 1.83
N ASP A 138 -14.36 8.14 0.76
CA ASP A 138 -15.08 8.96 -0.22
C ASP A 138 -16.01 8.10 -1.08
N THR A 139 -17.30 8.47 -1.10
CA THR A 139 -18.36 7.80 -1.90
C THR A 139 -18.85 8.66 -3.06
N SER A 140 -18.15 9.73 -3.39
CA SER A 140 -18.52 10.61 -4.51
C SER A 140 -18.36 9.89 -5.86
N PRO A 141 -19.27 10.11 -6.82
CA PRO A 141 -19.25 9.39 -8.09
C PRO A 141 -18.01 9.62 -8.95
N ASP A 142 -17.39 10.78 -8.86
CA ASP A 142 -16.16 11.13 -9.57
C ASP A 142 -14.92 10.42 -9.01
N ARG A 143 -15.00 9.91 -7.78
CA ARG A 143 -13.96 9.14 -7.11
C ARG A 143 -14.21 7.62 -7.12
N ALA A 144 -15.38 7.18 -7.59
CA ALA A 144 -15.85 5.79 -7.54
C ALA A 144 -14.83 4.81 -8.16
N VAL A 145 -14.16 5.19 -9.25
CA VAL A 145 -13.18 4.33 -9.94
C VAL A 145 -12.02 3.87 -9.03
N ILE A 146 -11.68 4.66 -8.02
CA ILE A 146 -10.62 4.34 -7.04
C ILE A 146 -11.25 3.85 -5.73
N CYS A 147 -12.27 4.55 -5.23
CA CYS A 147 -12.77 4.38 -3.87
C CYS A 147 -13.68 3.16 -3.70
N ASP A 148 -14.54 2.82 -4.66
CA ASP A 148 -15.51 1.73 -4.51
C ASP A 148 -14.86 0.38 -4.21
N ALA A 149 -13.78 0.06 -4.90
CA ALA A 149 -13.07 -1.19 -4.67
C ALA A 149 -12.38 -1.23 -3.30
N VAL A 150 -11.85 -0.08 -2.84
CA VAL A 150 -11.27 0.05 -1.50
C VAL A 150 -12.33 -0.09 -0.42
N ILE A 151 -13.46 0.58 -0.57
CA ILE A 151 -14.59 0.49 0.37
C ILE A 151 -15.06 -0.97 0.49
N ARG A 152 -15.33 -1.64 -0.63
CA ARG A 152 -15.76 -3.05 -0.64
C ARG A 152 -14.74 -3.98 0.01
N MET A 153 -13.47 -3.77 -0.25
CA MET A 153 -12.38 -4.53 0.35
C MET A 153 -12.38 -4.40 1.88
N GLU A 154 -12.46 -3.17 2.39
CA GLU A 154 -12.47 -2.93 3.84
C GLU A 154 -13.76 -3.44 4.50
N GLU A 155 -14.91 -3.31 3.85
CA GLU A 155 -16.18 -3.86 4.32
C GLU A 155 -16.13 -5.39 4.49
N MET A 156 -15.48 -6.11 3.57
CA MET A 156 -15.32 -7.56 3.69
C MET A 156 -14.54 -7.94 4.95
N LEU A 157 -13.48 -7.18 5.29
CA LEU A 157 -12.72 -7.42 6.52
C LEU A 157 -13.55 -7.06 7.77
N HIS A 158 -14.21 -5.91 7.76
CA HIS A 158 -15.05 -5.46 8.87
C HIS A 158 -16.21 -6.43 9.18
N ALA A 159 -16.68 -7.18 8.17
CA ALA A 159 -17.72 -8.18 8.34
C ALA A 159 -17.24 -9.49 9.04
N ILE A 160 -15.92 -9.68 9.14
CA ILE A 160 -15.37 -10.89 9.77
C ILE A 160 -15.15 -10.67 11.26
N SER A 161 -15.72 -11.57 12.06
CA SER A 161 -15.55 -11.56 13.51
C SER A 161 -14.09 -11.89 13.91
N LEU A 162 -13.54 -11.16 14.87
CA LEU A 162 -12.15 -11.24 15.30
C LEU A 162 -11.78 -12.56 15.99
N ASP A 163 -12.76 -13.33 16.47
CA ASP A 163 -12.54 -14.68 16.97
C ASP A 163 -12.24 -15.69 15.84
N LYS A 164 -12.62 -15.38 14.60
CA LYS A 164 -12.35 -16.18 13.41
C LYS A 164 -11.06 -15.78 12.72
N LEU A 165 -10.82 -14.48 12.60
CA LEU A 165 -9.63 -13.94 11.91
C LEU A 165 -9.25 -12.58 12.52
N GLU A 166 -8.04 -12.47 13.06
CA GLU A 166 -7.47 -11.23 13.56
C GLU A 166 -7.01 -10.36 12.39
N TRP A 167 -7.91 -9.61 11.78
CA TRP A 167 -7.56 -8.73 10.66
C TRP A 167 -7.08 -7.35 11.13
N CYS A 168 -6.23 -6.72 10.30
CA CYS A 168 -5.78 -5.33 10.44
C CYS A 168 -5.68 -4.71 9.04
N ILE A 169 -6.13 -3.47 8.90
CA ILE A 169 -6.07 -2.68 7.67
C ILE A 169 -5.05 -1.57 7.84
N LEU A 170 -4.10 -1.48 6.91
CA LEU A 170 -3.12 -0.40 6.87
C LEU A 170 -3.40 0.49 5.65
N ARG A 171 -4.01 1.66 5.89
CA ARG A 171 -4.21 2.70 4.87
C ARG A 171 -2.91 3.44 4.65
N CYS A 172 -2.21 3.07 3.61
CA CYS A 172 -0.90 3.59 3.30
C CYS A 172 -0.98 4.95 2.58
N GLY A 173 -0.08 5.85 2.93
CA GLY A 173 0.15 7.08 2.20
C GLY A 173 0.87 6.86 0.86
N MET A 174 1.24 7.93 0.19
CA MET A 174 1.98 7.89 -1.06
C MET A 174 3.38 7.30 -0.85
N PHE A 175 3.69 6.19 -1.51
CA PHE A 175 5.00 5.55 -1.38
C PHE A 175 6.10 6.41 -2.03
N VAL A 176 7.17 6.65 -1.27
CA VAL A 176 8.40 7.27 -1.74
C VAL A 176 9.60 6.37 -1.48
N GLY A 177 10.72 6.66 -2.15
CA GLY A 177 11.94 5.87 -2.10
C GLY A 177 12.18 5.04 -3.36
N PRO A 178 13.22 4.20 -3.37
CA PRO A 178 13.60 3.41 -4.55
C PRO A 178 12.51 2.48 -5.07
N GLY A 179 12.32 2.48 -6.38
CA GLY A 179 11.33 1.66 -7.09
C GLY A 179 9.90 2.19 -7.02
N THR A 180 9.67 3.40 -6.48
CA THR A 180 8.36 4.06 -6.42
C THR A 180 8.18 5.08 -7.53
N PHE A 181 6.99 5.70 -7.61
CA PHE A 181 6.74 6.81 -8.53
C PHE A 181 7.68 8.00 -8.33
N GLN A 182 8.34 8.12 -7.18
CA GLN A 182 9.31 9.18 -6.91
C GLN A 182 10.49 9.17 -7.91
N GLU A 183 10.91 8.01 -8.39
CA GLU A 183 11.97 7.92 -9.42
C GLU A 183 11.54 8.58 -10.73
N ARG A 184 10.31 8.31 -11.19
CA ARG A 184 9.76 8.96 -12.39
C ARG A 184 9.58 10.46 -12.19
N THR A 185 9.10 10.87 -11.03
CA THR A 185 8.97 12.27 -10.66
C THR A 185 10.33 12.97 -10.68
N SER A 186 11.37 12.34 -10.12
CA SER A 186 12.74 12.85 -10.13
C SER A 186 13.27 13.02 -11.55
N ALA A 187 13.06 12.04 -12.42
CA ALA A 187 13.44 12.11 -13.83
C ALA A 187 12.72 13.25 -14.57
N ASN A 188 11.41 13.41 -14.32
CA ASN A 188 10.61 14.49 -14.89
C ASN A 188 11.07 15.88 -14.42
N ILE A 189 11.48 16.01 -13.15
CA ILE A 189 12.04 17.25 -12.61
C ILE A 189 13.36 17.58 -13.32
N LEU A 190 14.27 16.61 -13.44
CA LEU A 190 15.58 16.81 -14.11
C LEU A 190 15.41 17.28 -15.55
N ASN A 191 14.40 16.77 -16.25
CA ASN A 191 14.11 17.12 -17.64
C ASN A 191 13.23 18.39 -17.78
N GLY A 192 12.83 19.02 -16.66
CA GLY A 192 11.93 20.19 -16.68
C GLY A 192 10.50 19.87 -17.11
N ALA A 193 10.11 18.59 -17.11
CA ALA A 193 8.78 18.13 -17.51
C ALA A 193 7.78 18.05 -16.36
N GLN A 194 8.27 18.05 -15.10
CA GLN A 194 7.39 18.01 -13.94
C GLN A 194 6.73 19.36 -13.71
N LYS A 195 5.40 19.35 -13.61
CA LYS A 195 4.62 20.49 -13.15
C LYS A 195 4.00 20.16 -11.78
N VAL A 196 3.63 21.20 -11.06
CA VAL A 196 2.82 21.12 -9.84
C VAL A 196 1.40 21.54 -10.23
N PRO A 197 0.40 20.66 -10.11
CA PRO A 197 -0.97 21.03 -10.41
C PRO A 197 -1.46 22.13 -9.45
N CYS A 198 -2.22 23.09 -9.98
CA CYS A 198 -2.69 24.27 -9.26
C CYS A 198 -1.50 25.02 -8.65
N ASP A 199 -1.64 25.53 -7.42
CA ASP A 199 -0.58 26.18 -6.67
C ASP A 199 0.26 25.21 -5.79
N GLY A 200 -0.12 23.93 -5.75
CA GLY A 200 0.52 22.91 -4.92
C GLY A 200 0.22 23.02 -3.43
N SER A 201 -0.85 23.74 -3.06
CA SER A 201 -1.24 23.95 -1.67
C SER A 201 -1.95 22.76 -1.03
N ASN A 202 -2.41 21.79 -1.82
CA ASN A 202 -3.00 20.57 -1.29
C ASN A 202 -2.00 19.72 -0.49
N PHE A 203 -2.47 19.09 0.58
CA PHE A 203 -1.65 18.16 1.35
C PHE A 203 -1.53 16.80 0.67
N ILE A 204 -0.34 16.24 0.73
CA ILE A 204 -0.06 14.82 0.48
C ILE A 204 0.44 14.17 1.76
N SER A 205 0.22 12.88 1.91
CA SER A 205 0.69 12.08 3.04
C SER A 205 1.68 11.02 2.54
N PRO A 206 2.95 11.39 2.27
CA PRO A 206 3.94 10.44 1.77
C PRO A 206 4.48 9.57 2.90
N VAL A 207 5.05 8.42 2.52
CA VAL A 207 5.75 7.52 3.43
C VAL A 207 6.84 6.76 2.69
N HIS A 208 8.01 6.63 3.28
CA HIS A 208 9.07 5.83 2.69
C HIS A 208 8.69 4.34 2.73
N VAL A 209 8.85 3.63 1.60
CA VAL A 209 8.41 2.23 1.45
C VAL A 209 9.02 1.28 2.49
N LYS A 210 10.24 1.56 2.97
CA LYS A 210 10.85 0.81 4.08
C LYS A 210 10.13 1.01 5.40
N ASP A 211 9.58 2.20 5.65
CA ASP A 211 8.77 2.45 6.85
C ASP A 211 7.41 1.76 6.75
N VAL A 212 6.82 1.69 5.55
CA VAL A 212 5.62 0.88 5.32
C VAL A 212 5.91 -0.59 5.63
N ALA A 213 7.02 -1.14 5.13
CA ALA A 213 7.41 -2.52 5.43
C ALA A 213 7.55 -2.77 6.94
N ARG A 214 8.12 -1.81 7.70
CA ARG A 214 8.20 -1.87 9.16
C ARG A 214 6.83 -1.83 9.85
N ALA A 215 5.89 -1.05 9.32
CA ALA A 215 4.51 -1.01 9.83
C ALA A 215 3.80 -2.37 9.63
N PHE A 216 3.97 -2.99 8.45
CA PHE A 216 3.44 -4.33 8.17
C PHE A 216 4.05 -5.40 9.07
N ALA A 217 5.38 -5.38 9.27
CA ALA A 217 6.05 -6.30 10.19
C ALA A 217 5.56 -6.10 11.63
N ALA A 218 5.39 -4.86 12.09
CA ALA A 218 4.82 -4.57 13.40
C ALA A 218 3.36 -5.07 13.53
N ALA A 219 2.51 -4.89 12.52
CA ALA A 219 1.13 -5.38 12.52
C ALA A 219 1.03 -6.90 12.65
N LEU A 220 2.09 -7.64 12.27
CA LEU A 220 2.15 -9.08 12.41
C LEU A 220 2.25 -9.53 13.88
N VAL A 221 2.88 -8.75 14.73
CA VAL A 221 3.21 -9.14 16.11
C VAL A 221 2.50 -8.30 17.19
N ARG A 222 1.96 -7.13 16.85
CA ARG A 222 1.25 -6.26 17.79
C ARG A 222 -0.24 -6.64 17.92
N PRO A 223 -0.87 -6.28 19.05
CA PRO A 223 -2.30 -6.54 19.27
C PRO A 223 -3.19 -5.52 18.56
N VAL A 224 -3.23 -5.59 17.23
CA VAL A 224 -3.97 -4.64 16.37
C VAL A 224 -5.15 -5.28 15.65
N ALA A 225 -5.67 -6.39 16.18
CA ALA A 225 -6.85 -7.04 15.62
C ALA A 225 -8.05 -6.08 15.58
N GLY A 226 -8.69 -5.96 14.42
CA GLY A 226 -9.81 -5.05 14.19
C GLY A 226 -9.43 -3.59 13.96
N ALA A 227 -8.14 -3.27 13.90
CA ALA A 227 -7.70 -1.90 13.68
C ALA A 227 -7.60 -1.54 12.19
N THR A 228 -8.02 -0.32 11.85
CA THR A 228 -7.65 0.37 10.62
C THR A 228 -6.70 1.49 10.99
N LEU A 229 -5.55 1.61 10.31
CA LEU A 229 -4.47 2.54 10.69
C LEU A 229 -3.92 3.28 9.48
N ASN A 230 -3.76 4.60 9.61
CA ASN A 230 -3.07 5.41 8.60
C ASN A 230 -1.56 5.26 8.75
N VAL A 231 -0.90 4.79 7.70
CA VAL A 231 0.56 4.57 7.66
C VAL A 231 1.19 5.58 6.71
N ASN A 232 1.58 6.72 7.25
CA ASN A 232 2.23 7.82 6.52
C ASN A 232 3.26 8.52 7.41
N ALA A 233 4.20 9.24 6.80
CA ALA A 233 5.04 10.20 7.51
C ALA A 233 4.25 11.52 7.75
N GLU A 234 4.92 12.57 8.20
CA GLU A 234 4.26 13.86 8.37
C GLU A 234 3.76 14.37 7.01
N PRO A 235 2.47 14.76 6.91
CA PRO A 235 1.92 15.36 5.70
C PRO A 235 2.61 16.69 5.39
N LEU A 236 2.77 16.97 4.09
CA LEU A 236 3.30 18.26 3.62
C LEU A 236 2.56 18.71 2.36
N ARG A 237 2.74 19.98 1.99
CA ARG A 237 2.16 20.51 0.75
C ARG A 237 2.80 19.87 -0.48
N GLN A 238 2.02 19.55 -1.49
CA GLN A 238 2.51 18.90 -2.70
C GLN A 238 3.57 19.75 -3.41
N GLY A 239 3.37 21.06 -3.47
CA GLY A 239 4.33 21.99 -4.04
C GLY A 239 5.66 21.98 -3.27
N GLU A 240 5.61 21.96 -1.94
CA GLU A 240 6.80 21.87 -1.08
C GLU A 240 7.55 20.55 -1.31
N TYR A 241 6.82 19.44 -1.41
CA TYR A 241 7.43 18.13 -1.73
C TYR A 241 8.23 18.17 -3.03
N TYR A 242 7.66 18.73 -4.10
CA TYR A 242 8.33 18.81 -5.39
C TYR A 242 9.51 19.77 -5.38
N ASP A 243 9.40 20.92 -4.69
CA ASP A 243 10.50 21.88 -4.57
C ASP A 243 11.69 21.29 -3.82
N LEU A 244 11.45 20.54 -2.75
CA LEU A 244 12.49 19.84 -2.01
C LEU A 244 13.13 18.73 -2.86
N LEU A 245 12.32 17.97 -3.58
CA LEU A 245 12.82 16.91 -4.46
C LEU A 245 13.69 17.52 -5.59
N ALA A 246 13.26 18.62 -6.19
CA ALA A 246 14.02 19.32 -7.22
C ALA A 246 15.41 19.77 -6.73
N LYS A 247 15.46 20.33 -5.52
CA LYS A 247 16.74 20.70 -4.90
C LYS A 247 17.67 19.51 -4.71
N LEU A 248 17.13 18.35 -4.32
CA LEU A 248 17.92 17.15 -4.05
C LEU A 248 18.47 16.52 -5.32
N VAL A 249 17.68 16.47 -6.39
CA VAL A 249 18.13 15.90 -7.67
C VAL A 249 18.92 16.90 -8.51
N GLY A 250 19.02 18.17 -8.10
CA GLY A 250 19.71 19.22 -8.85
C GLY A 250 18.96 19.67 -10.11
N GLY A 251 17.64 19.48 -10.14
CA GLY A 251 16.76 19.89 -11.23
C GLY A 251 16.19 21.29 -11.03
N PRO A 252 15.54 21.86 -12.08
CA PRO A 252 14.85 23.13 -11.97
C PRO A 252 13.62 23.00 -11.03
N PRO A 253 13.24 24.07 -10.32
CA PRO A 253 11.99 24.07 -9.54
C PRO A 253 10.80 23.87 -10.50
N PRO A 254 9.87 22.94 -10.20
CA PRO A 254 8.73 22.69 -11.06
C PRO A 254 7.76 23.89 -11.13
N GLU A 255 7.31 24.18 -12.35
CA GLU A 255 6.33 25.24 -12.60
C GLU A 255 4.98 24.88 -11.97
N ARG A 256 4.27 25.91 -11.41
CA ARG A 256 2.88 25.77 -10.96
C ARG A 256 1.95 25.92 -12.14
N ASP A 257 1.13 24.90 -12.40
CA ASP A 257 0.12 24.91 -13.45
C ASP A 257 -1.23 25.34 -12.87
N LEU A 258 -1.46 26.64 -12.83
CA LEU A 258 -2.67 27.22 -12.24
C LEU A 258 -3.94 26.95 -13.04
N GLU A 259 -3.82 26.43 -14.27
CA GLU A 259 -4.96 26.02 -15.10
C GLU A 259 -5.41 24.59 -14.78
N GLU A 260 -4.52 23.75 -14.23
CA GLU A 260 -4.85 22.43 -13.76
C GLU A 260 -5.73 22.48 -12.50
N PRO A 261 -6.76 21.64 -12.37
CA PRO A 261 -7.55 21.53 -11.16
C PRO A 261 -6.68 21.17 -9.94
N CYS A 262 -7.00 21.78 -8.80
CA CYS A 262 -6.31 21.43 -7.56
C CYS A 262 -6.64 19.98 -7.18
N PRO A 263 -5.63 19.12 -6.96
CA PRO A 263 -5.86 17.77 -6.47
C PRO A 263 -6.46 17.76 -5.06
N ALA A 264 -7.16 16.68 -4.74
CA ALA A 264 -7.68 16.47 -3.40
C ALA A 264 -6.54 16.50 -2.36
N SER A 265 -6.86 17.05 -1.19
CA SER A 265 -5.94 17.25 -0.08
C SER A 265 -6.10 16.14 0.95
N PHE A 266 -5.01 15.43 1.26
CA PHE A 266 -4.98 14.30 2.19
C PHE A 266 -3.99 14.57 3.32
N ARG A 267 -4.45 15.25 4.38
CA ARG A 267 -3.65 15.52 5.58
C ARG A 267 -3.88 14.43 6.63
N CYS A 268 -3.38 13.21 6.38
CA CYS A 268 -3.66 12.05 7.22
C CYS A 268 -2.83 12.06 8.52
N SER A 269 -3.50 11.81 9.63
CA SER A 269 -2.86 11.59 10.92
C SER A 269 -2.35 10.16 11.03
N ASN A 270 -1.11 9.98 11.45
CA ASN A 270 -0.50 8.67 11.72
C ASN A 270 -0.45 8.35 13.22
N HIS A 271 -1.20 9.09 14.04
CA HIS A 271 -1.13 9.00 15.50
C HIS A 271 -1.51 7.58 16.00
N ALA A 272 -2.56 6.99 15.46
CA ALA A 272 -2.99 5.66 15.85
C ALA A 272 -1.97 4.58 15.46
N ALA A 273 -1.36 4.68 14.27
CA ALA A 273 -0.31 3.77 13.85
C ALA A 273 0.92 3.86 14.78
N LYS A 274 1.37 5.08 15.11
CA LYS A 274 2.47 5.28 16.08
C LYS A 274 2.17 4.63 17.43
N ALA A 275 0.98 4.83 17.96
CA ALA A 275 0.58 4.31 19.27
C ALA A 275 0.40 2.80 19.29
N LEU A 276 -0.35 2.24 18.34
CA LEU A 276 -0.76 0.83 18.37
C LEU A 276 0.30 -0.12 17.82
N LEU A 277 1.04 0.30 16.79
CA LEU A 277 2.13 -0.49 16.23
C LEU A 277 3.46 -0.29 16.99
N ALA A 278 3.57 0.72 17.87
CA ALA A 278 4.85 1.22 18.39
C ALA A 278 5.83 1.49 17.24
N TRP A 279 5.34 2.16 16.22
CA TRP A 279 6.02 2.44 14.96
C TRP A 279 6.16 3.94 14.76
N GLU A 280 7.28 4.33 14.19
CA GLU A 280 7.50 5.69 13.70
C GLU A 280 8.22 5.64 12.36
N PRO A 281 7.92 6.57 11.41
CA PRO A 281 8.71 6.71 10.21
C PRO A 281 10.12 7.20 10.58
N VAL A 282 11.14 6.46 10.13
CA VAL A 282 12.56 6.78 10.42
C VAL A 282 13.36 7.06 9.17
N TYR A 283 12.85 6.66 8.00
CA TYR A 283 13.48 6.97 6.73
C TYR A 283 13.00 8.33 6.23
N GLY A 284 13.95 9.18 5.86
CA GLY A 284 13.60 10.47 5.23
C GLY A 284 12.86 10.25 3.92
N LEU A 285 11.90 11.12 3.59
CA LEU A 285 11.08 11.03 2.37
C LEU A 285 11.90 11.03 1.07
N TYR A 286 13.12 11.48 1.15
CA TYR A 286 14.05 11.58 0.02
C TYR A 286 15.23 10.61 0.13
N SER A 287 15.19 9.66 1.07
CA SER A 287 16.26 8.67 1.24
C SER A 287 16.34 7.75 0.01
N GLY A 288 17.52 7.65 -0.58
CA GLY A 288 17.75 6.83 -1.77
C GLY A 288 17.45 7.56 -3.09
N VAL A 289 17.16 8.85 -3.05
CA VAL A 289 17.13 9.71 -4.24
C VAL A 289 18.58 10.09 -4.59
N SER A 290 19.01 9.75 -5.80
CA SER A 290 20.35 10.05 -6.34
C SER A 290 20.25 10.79 -7.66
#